data_2eb56637e219346821f880f971ba548a
#
_entry.id   2eb56637e219346821f880f971ba548a
#
_cell.length_a   1.000
_cell.length_b   1.000
_cell.length_c   1.000
_cell.angle_alpha   90.00
_cell.angle_beta   90.00
_cell.angle_gamma   90.00
#
_symmetry.space_group_name_H-M   'P 1'
#
loop_
_entity.id
_entity.type
_entity.pdbx_description
1 polymer ?
#
loop_
_entity_poly.entity_id
_entity_poly.type
_entity_poly.pdbx_seq_one_letter_code
_entity_poly.pdbx_strand_id
1 'polypeptide(L)'
;MMLKSHHIHKLMRELAVTRKPSTVNKFVNLICHAWRVAKREWGINLPAENPCDMVTFLKFDDSRTRVLTDVEYARLIKASTILDSNTAINNNGTDHYRHLTDVIKFAYQTGARQGEILKLKREHIDFENKQCTFYDTKNSQDRTIPLADETIAIIKKHVFGEYIFNCNSSRLRKWFRHACKDAKISNFRFHDLRACFCTNALLNGWSIAEVSAVSGHKDWSQLKRYTRIKPKDLLEKINNVVNLK
;
A
#
# COMPACT_ATOMS: atom_id res chain seq x y z
N MET A 1 24.25 -23.78 -25.10
CA MET A 1 24.34 -24.12 -23.65
C MET A 1 22.94 -24.09 -23.07
N MET A 2 22.48 -25.18 -22.44
CA MET A 2 21.13 -25.29 -21.92
C MET A 2 21.07 -24.82 -20.46
N LEU A 3 20.04 -24.05 -20.06
CA LEU A 3 19.86 -23.62 -18.69
C LEU A 3 19.53 -24.82 -17.79
N LYS A 4 20.27 -24.98 -16.69
CA LYS A 4 20.08 -26.03 -15.69
C LYS A 4 19.90 -25.42 -14.29
N SER A 5 19.33 -26.17 -13.35
CA SER A 5 19.06 -25.71 -11.97
C SER A 5 20.31 -25.18 -11.25
N HIS A 6 21.49 -25.79 -11.46
CA HIS A 6 22.72 -25.30 -10.84
C HIS A 6 23.13 -23.90 -11.32
N HIS A 7 22.79 -23.49 -12.55
CA HIS A 7 23.03 -22.12 -13.02
C HIS A 7 22.16 -21.14 -12.26
N ILE A 8 20.91 -21.52 -11.93
CA ILE A 8 19.99 -20.68 -11.14
C ILE A 8 20.48 -20.59 -9.71
N HIS A 9 20.94 -21.68 -9.10
CA HIS A 9 21.55 -21.65 -7.76
C HIS A 9 22.81 -20.77 -7.70
N LYS A 10 23.64 -20.80 -8.75
CA LYS A 10 24.81 -19.91 -8.85
C LYS A 10 24.37 -18.44 -8.88
N LEU A 11 23.40 -18.09 -9.77
CA LEU A 11 22.85 -16.75 -9.86
C LEU A 11 22.24 -16.28 -8.53
N MET A 12 21.49 -17.15 -7.84
CA MET A 12 20.91 -16.82 -6.52
C MET A 12 21.99 -16.47 -5.51
N ARG A 13 23.09 -17.23 -5.45
CA ARG A 13 24.22 -16.96 -4.54
C ARG A 13 24.89 -15.63 -4.87
N GLU A 14 25.15 -15.35 -6.12
CA GLU A 14 25.76 -14.09 -6.58
C GLU A 14 24.85 -12.88 -6.24
N LEU A 15 23.54 -12.98 -6.52
CA LEU A 15 22.58 -11.92 -6.20
C LEU A 15 22.40 -11.73 -4.69
N ALA A 16 22.46 -12.80 -3.90
CA ALA A 16 22.27 -12.73 -2.45
C ALA A 16 23.36 -11.93 -1.73
N VAL A 17 24.52 -11.72 -2.33
CA VAL A 17 25.59 -10.88 -1.78
C VAL A 17 25.15 -9.41 -1.68
N THR A 18 24.35 -8.92 -2.66
CA THR A 18 24.00 -7.49 -2.76
C THR A 18 22.52 -7.21 -2.69
N ARG A 19 21.66 -8.23 -2.78
CA ARG A 19 20.21 -8.09 -2.86
C ARG A 19 19.51 -8.80 -1.71
N LYS A 20 18.34 -8.27 -1.34
CA LYS A 20 17.47 -8.92 -0.35
C LYS A 20 16.91 -10.24 -0.89
N PRO A 21 16.66 -11.24 -0.02
CA PRO A 21 16.11 -12.53 -0.41
C PRO A 21 14.83 -12.42 -1.25
N SER A 22 13.92 -11.53 -0.91
CA SER A 22 12.70 -11.28 -1.69
C SER A 22 12.98 -10.81 -3.12
N THR A 23 14.06 -10.03 -3.31
CA THR A 23 14.49 -9.58 -4.65
C THR A 23 15.12 -10.74 -5.44
N VAL A 24 15.97 -11.54 -4.81
CA VAL A 24 16.54 -12.74 -5.43
C VAL A 24 15.44 -13.67 -5.91
N ASN A 25 14.46 -13.96 -5.06
CA ASN A 25 13.30 -14.80 -5.42
C ASN A 25 12.49 -14.25 -6.60
N LYS A 26 12.39 -12.92 -6.73
CA LYS A 26 11.72 -12.30 -7.90
C LYS A 26 12.46 -12.57 -9.20
N PHE A 27 13.79 -12.56 -9.21
CA PHE A 27 14.57 -12.92 -10.40
C PHE A 27 14.35 -14.39 -10.79
N VAL A 28 14.34 -15.30 -9.81
CA VAL A 28 14.04 -16.71 -10.08
C VAL A 28 12.64 -16.87 -10.67
N ASN A 29 11.63 -16.22 -10.09
CA ASN A 29 10.27 -16.23 -10.61
C ASN A 29 10.17 -15.68 -12.05
N LEU A 30 10.95 -14.64 -12.38
CA LEU A 30 11.01 -14.10 -13.73
C LEU A 30 11.59 -15.13 -14.72
N ILE A 31 12.66 -15.83 -14.36
CA ILE A 31 13.27 -16.90 -15.18
C ILE A 31 12.25 -18.04 -15.37
N CYS A 32 11.57 -18.47 -14.29
CA CYS A 32 10.52 -19.48 -14.36
C CYS A 32 9.40 -19.09 -15.30
N HIS A 33 8.98 -17.82 -15.24
CA HIS A 33 7.93 -17.31 -16.11
C HIS A 33 8.39 -17.27 -17.57
N ALA A 34 9.57 -16.71 -17.83
CA ALA A 34 10.15 -16.67 -19.17
C ALA A 34 10.28 -18.06 -19.80
N TRP A 35 10.71 -19.07 -19.02
CA TRP A 35 10.77 -20.47 -19.50
C TRP A 35 9.39 -20.99 -19.93
N ARG A 36 8.35 -20.75 -19.12
CA ARG A 36 6.98 -21.19 -19.43
C ARG A 36 6.43 -20.51 -20.68
N VAL A 37 6.64 -19.21 -20.84
CA VAL A 37 6.23 -18.44 -22.02
C VAL A 37 6.96 -18.93 -23.25
N ALA A 38 8.29 -19.08 -23.18
CA ALA A 38 9.12 -19.56 -24.29
C ALA A 38 8.63 -20.94 -24.79
N LYS A 39 8.27 -21.84 -23.90
CA LYS A 39 7.79 -23.18 -24.24
C LYS A 39 6.36 -23.17 -24.79
N ARG A 40 5.44 -22.41 -24.17
CA ARG A 40 4.01 -22.46 -24.49
C ARG A 40 3.60 -21.54 -25.63
N GLU A 41 4.16 -20.33 -25.64
CA GLU A 41 3.71 -19.27 -26.56
C GLU A 41 4.64 -19.09 -27.76
N TRP A 42 5.96 -19.24 -27.54
CA TRP A 42 6.93 -19.06 -28.62
C TRP A 42 7.32 -20.35 -29.32
N GLY A 43 6.80 -21.50 -28.86
CA GLY A 43 7.06 -22.79 -29.48
C GLY A 43 8.54 -23.21 -29.44
N ILE A 44 9.35 -22.63 -28.55
CA ILE A 44 10.77 -22.98 -28.45
C ILE A 44 10.89 -24.40 -27.87
N ASN A 45 11.64 -25.25 -28.57
CA ASN A 45 11.88 -26.61 -28.11
C ASN A 45 12.80 -26.60 -26.87
N LEU A 46 12.18 -26.57 -25.69
CA LEU A 46 12.82 -26.63 -24.39
C LEU A 46 12.54 -27.98 -23.72
N PRO A 47 13.41 -28.41 -22.78
CA PRO A 47 13.15 -29.61 -21.99
C PRO A 47 11.79 -29.61 -21.32
N ALA A 48 11.27 -30.81 -21.03
CA ALA A 48 9.98 -30.94 -20.36
C ALA A 48 9.98 -30.27 -18.99
N GLU A 49 11.06 -30.43 -18.23
CA GLU A 49 11.24 -29.93 -16.88
C GLU A 49 11.78 -28.51 -16.89
N ASN A 50 11.14 -27.63 -16.11
CA ASN A 50 11.63 -26.28 -15.88
C ASN A 50 12.78 -26.34 -14.86
N PRO A 51 13.98 -25.83 -15.17
CA PRO A 51 15.11 -25.87 -14.24
C PRO A 51 14.88 -25.09 -12.93
N CYS A 52 13.86 -24.25 -12.86
CA CYS A 52 13.46 -23.56 -11.64
C CYS A 52 12.65 -24.44 -10.67
N ASP A 53 12.02 -25.51 -11.14
CA ASP A 53 11.15 -26.32 -10.27
C ASP A 53 11.95 -27.06 -9.18
N MET A 54 13.25 -27.28 -9.42
CA MET A 54 14.19 -27.88 -8.46
C MET A 54 14.91 -26.84 -7.56
N VAL A 55 14.48 -25.57 -7.61
CA VAL A 55 15.15 -24.49 -6.86
C VAL A 55 14.37 -24.13 -5.61
N THR A 56 15.01 -24.22 -4.46
CA THR A 56 14.42 -23.78 -3.19
C THR A 56 14.54 -22.26 -3.06
N PHE A 57 13.40 -21.58 -2.87
CA PHE A 57 13.35 -20.15 -2.64
C PHE A 57 13.95 -19.77 -1.28
N LEU A 58 14.59 -18.61 -1.21
CA LEU A 58 15.12 -18.08 0.05
C LEU A 58 13.97 -17.70 0.99
N LYS A 59 14.04 -18.12 2.24
CA LYS A 59 13.08 -17.70 3.27
C LYS A 59 13.34 -16.23 3.65
N PHE A 60 12.30 -15.46 3.80
CA PHE A 60 12.38 -14.05 4.24
C PHE A 60 11.06 -13.62 4.89
N ASP A 61 11.16 -12.64 5.74
CA ASP A 61 10.02 -11.87 6.23
C ASP A 61 10.26 -10.38 5.93
N ASP A 62 9.62 -9.89 4.89
CA ASP A 62 9.64 -8.47 4.50
C ASP A 62 8.36 -7.75 5.01
N SER A 63 7.60 -8.38 5.91
CA SER A 63 6.37 -7.81 6.44
C SER A 63 6.66 -6.52 7.22
N ARG A 64 6.04 -5.43 6.80
CA ARG A 64 6.11 -4.15 7.51
C ARG A 64 4.90 -4.02 8.42
N THR A 65 5.19 -3.75 9.68
CA THR A 65 4.17 -3.54 10.73
C THR A 65 4.28 -2.15 11.34
N ARG A 66 5.00 -1.22 10.69
CA ARG A 66 5.19 0.15 11.16
C ARG A 66 3.87 0.92 11.06
N VAL A 67 3.38 1.40 12.19
CA VAL A 67 2.21 2.26 12.34
C VAL A 67 2.65 3.53 13.06
N LEU A 68 2.09 4.67 12.68
CA LEU A 68 2.34 5.94 13.36
C LEU A 68 1.63 5.95 14.72
N THR A 69 2.29 6.56 15.70
CA THR A 69 1.60 7.01 16.91
C THR A 69 0.81 8.30 16.60
N ASP A 70 -0.16 8.65 17.43
CA ASP A 70 -0.93 9.89 17.26
C ASP A 70 -0.02 11.12 17.24
N VAL A 71 1.02 11.14 18.07
CA VAL A 71 2.03 12.21 18.11
C VAL A 71 2.82 12.30 16.81
N GLU A 72 3.21 11.16 16.24
CA GLU A 72 3.91 11.11 14.95
C GLU A 72 3.00 11.56 13.82
N TYR A 73 1.74 11.12 13.83
CA TYR A 73 0.75 11.55 12.84
C TYR A 73 0.54 13.06 12.88
N ALA A 74 0.34 13.62 14.06
CA ALA A 74 0.19 15.08 14.23
C ALA A 74 1.42 15.86 13.72
N ARG A 75 2.64 15.35 14.00
CA ARG A 75 3.88 15.97 13.45
C ARG A 75 3.96 15.85 11.93
N LEU A 76 3.55 14.73 11.36
CA LEU A 76 3.52 14.52 9.91
C LEU A 76 2.57 15.52 9.23
N ILE A 77 1.35 15.67 9.77
CA ILE A 77 0.37 16.65 9.27
C ILE A 77 0.92 18.07 9.37
N LYS A 78 1.49 18.44 10.50
CA LYS A 78 2.12 19.79 10.67
C LYS A 78 3.23 20.03 9.64
N ALA A 79 4.13 19.08 9.47
CA ALA A 79 5.23 19.21 8.51
C ALA A 79 4.72 19.30 7.06
N SER A 80 3.74 18.47 6.68
CA SER A 80 3.14 18.53 5.35
C SER A 80 2.41 19.86 5.09
N THR A 81 1.70 20.41 6.07
CA THR A 81 1.03 21.72 5.96
C THR A 81 2.03 22.86 5.72
N ILE A 82 3.18 22.82 6.42
CA ILE A 82 4.26 23.81 6.21
C ILE A 82 4.83 23.67 4.78
N LEU A 83 5.03 22.46 4.29
CA LEU A 83 5.49 22.23 2.92
C LEU A 83 4.48 22.73 1.89
N ASP A 84 3.19 22.48 2.07
CA ASP A 84 2.13 22.96 1.19
C ASP A 84 2.09 24.50 1.17
N SER A 85 2.26 25.17 2.30
CA SER A 85 2.28 26.64 2.41
C SER A 85 3.52 27.24 1.75
N ASN A 86 4.70 26.67 1.96
CA ASN A 86 5.97 27.17 1.39
C ASN A 86 6.01 27.03 -0.13
N THR A 87 5.38 25.98 -0.68
CA THR A 87 5.28 25.80 -2.13
C THR A 87 4.32 26.79 -2.78
N ALA A 88 3.35 27.32 -2.06
CA ALA A 88 2.46 28.36 -2.57
C ALA A 88 3.17 29.72 -2.79
N ILE A 89 4.25 29.99 -2.07
CA ILE A 89 4.99 31.27 -2.11
C ILE A 89 6.04 31.31 -3.24
N ASN A 90 6.60 30.17 -3.64
CA ASN A 90 7.65 30.12 -4.64
C ASN A 90 7.08 29.99 -6.07
N ASN A 91 6.82 31.13 -6.71
CA ASN A 91 6.22 31.24 -8.07
C ASN A 91 7.10 30.74 -9.23
N ASN A 92 8.23 30.10 -9.00
CA ASN A 92 9.12 29.60 -10.05
C ASN A 92 8.75 28.18 -10.55
N GLY A 93 7.52 27.99 -10.92
CA GLY A 93 7.00 27.12 -12.00
C GLY A 93 7.24 25.61 -11.98
N THR A 94 8.15 25.00 -11.24
CA THR A 94 8.63 23.68 -11.64
C THR A 94 8.47 22.51 -10.66
N ASP A 95 8.12 22.69 -9.40
CA ASP A 95 8.00 21.54 -8.48
C ASP A 95 7.00 21.75 -7.33
N HIS A 96 5.79 22.25 -7.65
CA HIS A 96 4.76 22.54 -6.63
C HIS A 96 3.84 21.36 -6.38
N TYR A 97 3.82 20.85 -5.16
CA TYR A 97 2.78 19.96 -4.70
C TYR A 97 2.01 20.59 -3.54
N ARG A 98 0.85 21.17 -3.86
CA ARG A 98 0.04 21.99 -2.92
C ARG A 98 -0.93 21.19 -2.05
N HIS A 99 -0.93 19.86 -2.15
CA HIS A 99 -2.00 19.05 -1.55
C HIS A 99 -1.47 17.82 -0.82
N LEU A 100 -0.20 17.86 -0.38
CA LEU A 100 0.43 16.72 0.31
C LEU A 100 -0.33 16.34 1.57
N THR A 101 -0.73 17.35 2.36
CA THR A 101 -1.49 17.15 3.60
C THR A 101 -2.81 16.46 3.34
N ASP A 102 -3.56 16.90 2.33
CA ASP A 102 -4.86 16.35 2.01
C ASP A 102 -4.74 14.92 1.46
N VAL A 103 -3.71 14.62 0.66
CA VAL A 103 -3.42 13.24 0.20
C VAL A 103 -3.01 12.32 1.35
N ILE A 104 -2.21 12.80 2.30
CA ILE A 104 -1.84 12.03 3.50
C ILE A 104 -3.09 11.72 4.33
N LYS A 105 -3.93 12.70 4.60
CA LYS A 105 -5.18 12.53 5.35
C LYS A 105 -6.10 11.55 4.64
N PHE A 106 -6.32 11.71 3.33
CA PHE A 106 -7.14 10.80 2.54
C PHE A 106 -6.61 9.37 2.61
N ALA A 107 -5.31 9.16 2.42
CA ALA A 107 -4.69 7.83 2.50
C ALA A 107 -4.82 7.19 3.90
N TYR A 108 -4.67 8.00 4.95
CA TYR A 108 -4.79 7.56 6.34
C TYR A 108 -6.23 7.17 6.71
N GLN A 109 -7.23 7.92 6.20
CA GLN A 109 -8.64 7.73 6.51
C GLN A 109 -9.32 6.62 5.68
N THR A 110 -8.78 6.30 4.49
CA THR A 110 -9.40 5.34 3.57
C THR A 110 -8.61 4.04 3.41
N GLY A 111 -7.33 4.06 3.75
CA GLY A 111 -6.43 2.94 3.47
C GLY A 111 -6.25 2.64 1.98
N ALA A 112 -6.63 3.54 1.08
CA ALA A 112 -6.52 3.37 -0.35
C ALA A 112 -5.05 3.21 -0.80
N ARG A 113 -4.83 2.47 -1.90
CA ARG A 113 -3.49 2.34 -2.48
C ARG A 113 -3.07 3.64 -3.15
N GLN A 114 -1.77 3.95 -3.13
CA GLN A 114 -1.23 5.15 -3.78
C GLN A 114 -1.73 5.32 -5.22
N GLY A 115 -1.74 4.23 -6.00
CA GLY A 115 -2.20 4.28 -7.39
C GLY A 115 -3.70 4.56 -7.53
N GLU A 116 -4.53 4.08 -6.60
CA GLU A 116 -5.96 4.35 -6.55
C GLU A 116 -6.21 5.84 -6.25
N ILE A 117 -5.49 6.40 -5.27
CA ILE A 117 -5.59 7.83 -4.90
C ILE A 117 -5.22 8.74 -6.07
N LEU A 118 -4.12 8.42 -6.77
CA LEU A 118 -3.62 9.25 -7.87
C LEU A 118 -4.46 9.15 -9.16
N LYS A 119 -5.30 8.13 -9.28
CA LYS A 119 -6.25 7.95 -10.39
C LYS A 119 -7.67 8.41 -10.05
N LEU A 120 -7.87 8.93 -8.84
CA LEU A 120 -9.20 9.31 -8.37
C LEU A 120 -9.71 10.53 -9.13
N LYS A 121 -10.90 10.42 -9.74
CA LYS A 121 -11.58 11.46 -10.47
C LYS A 121 -12.85 11.91 -9.75
N ARG A 122 -13.38 13.07 -10.14
CA ARG A 122 -14.63 13.60 -9.58
C ARG A 122 -15.81 12.65 -9.78
N GLU A 123 -15.91 12.01 -10.94
CA GLU A 123 -16.97 11.06 -11.30
C GLU A 123 -16.98 9.78 -10.47
N HIS A 124 -15.85 9.50 -9.77
CA HIS A 124 -15.73 8.34 -8.86
C HIS A 124 -16.33 8.62 -7.48
N ILE A 125 -16.80 9.85 -7.21
CA ILE A 125 -17.30 10.27 -5.91
C ILE A 125 -18.80 10.49 -5.96
N ASP A 126 -19.51 9.72 -5.17
CA ASP A 126 -20.93 9.96 -4.85
C ASP A 126 -20.99 10.82 -3.57
N PHE A 127 -21.28 12.11 -3.75
CA PHE A 127 -21.34 13.05 -2.63
C PHE A 127 -22.61 12.92 -1.81
N GLU A 128 -23.69 12.43 -2.39
CA GLU A 128 -24.97 12.23 -1.74
C GLU A 128 -24.89 11.05 -0.75
N ASN A 129 -24.39 9.90 -1.24
CA ASN A 129 -24.24 8.70 -0.42
C ASN A 129 -22.88 8.63 0.31
N LYS A 130 -22.01 9.65 0.15
CA LYS A 130 -20.67 9.72 0.73
C LYS A 130 -19.83 8.47 0.43
N GLN A 131 -19.73 8.13 -0.85
CA GLN A 131 -19.01 6.94 -1.31
C GLN A 131 -17.97 7.29 -2.36
N CYS A 132 -16.97 6.44 -2.47
CA CYS A 132 -15.93 6.52 -3.49
C CYS A 132 -15.73 5.15 -4.14
N THR A 133 -15.75 5.10 -5.47
CA THR A 133 -15.46 3.89 -6.24
C THR A 133 -14.08 3.95 -6.86
N PHE A 134 -13.23 2.98 -6.55
CA PHE A 134 -11.95 2.77 -7.19
C PHE A 134 -12.11 1.75 -8.31
N TYR A 135 -11.86 2.20 -9.54
CA TYR A 135 -11.88 1.38 -10.75
C TYR A 135 -10.49 0.84 -11.07
N ASP A 136 -10.41 -0.21 -11.88
CA ASP A 136 -9.15 -0.80 -12.34
C ASP A 136 -8.14 -1.05 -11.21
N THR A 137 -8.62 -1.56 -10.09
CA THR A 137 -7.72 -1.85 -9.00
C THR A 137 -6.72 -2.96 -9.41
N LYS A 138 -5.55 -2.99 -8.81
CA LYS A 138 -4.50 -4.01 -9.07
C LYS A 138 -5.03 -5.46 -9.06
N ASN A 139 -6.23 -5.64 -8.52
CA ASN A 139 -6.89 -6.94 -8.39
C ASN A 139 -8.03 -7.16 -9.40
N SER A 140 -8.16 -6.31 -10.43
CA SER A 140 -9.18 -6.39 -11.47
C SER A 140 -10.63 -6.43 -10.94
N GLN A 141 -10.91 -5.78 -9.82
CA GLN A 141 -12.24 -5.64 -9.26
C GLN A 141 -12.43 -4.22 -8.77
N ASP A 142 -13.55 -3.62 -9.15
CA ASP A 142 -13.96 -2.33 -8.65
C ASP A 142 -14.33 -2.44 -7.17
N ARG A 143 -14.11 -1.35 -6.43
CA ARG A 143 -14.38 -1.31 -5.00
C ARG A 143 -14.96 0.03 -4.61
N THR A 144 -16.15 0.00 -4.03
CA THR A 144 -16.79 1.16 -3.44
C THR A 144 -16.56 1.16 -1.93
N ILE A 145 -16.16 2.30 -1.39
CA ILE A 145 -15.92 2.48 0.05
C ILE A 145 -16.72 3.69 0.58
N PRO A 146 -17.17 3.65 1.83
CA PRO A 146 -17.75 4.81 2.48
C PRO A 146 -16.66 5.85 2.79
N LEU A 147 -17.05 7.12 2.82
CA LEU A 147 -16.20 8.26 3.14
C LEU A 147 -16.74 9.01 4.35
N ALA A 148 -15.86 9.30 5.31
CA ALA A 148 -16.18 10.16 6.44
C ALA A 148 -16.39 11.61 5.96
N ASP A 149 -17.13 12.41 6.75
CA ASP A 149 -17.40 13.83 6.43
C ASP A 149 -16.13 14.65 6.24
N GLU A 150 -15.09 14.39 7.05
CA GLU A 150 -13.79 15.03 6.89
C GLU A 150 -13.14 14.68 5.54
N THR A 151 -13.26 13.42 5.10
CA THR A 151 -12.74 12.96 3.80
C THR A 151 -13.46 13.62 2.64
N ILE A 152 -14.80 13.76 2.74
CA ILE A 152 -15.63 14.48 1.77
C ILE A 152 -15.22 15.96 1.72
N ALA A 153 -14.99 16.60 2.87
CA ALA A 153 -14.53 17.99 2.93
C ALA A 153 -13.16 18.19 2.26
N ILE A 154 -12.25 17.22 2.41
CA ILE A 154 -10.97 17.21 1.70
C ILE A 154 -11.20 17.15 0.19
N ILE A 155 -11.99 16.20 -0.29
CA ILE A 155 -12.25 16.00 -1.72
C ILE A 155 -12.86 17.26 -2.35
N LYS A 156 -13.83 17.90 -1.68
CA LYS A 156 -14.50 19.10 -2.19
C LYS A 156 -13.55 20.25 -2.50
N LYS A 157 -12.38 20.33 -1.87
CA LYS A 157 -11.36 21.35 -2.19
C LYS A 157 -10.67 21.13 -3.54
N HIS A 158 -10.76 19.92 -4.10
CA HIS A 158 -9.95 19.48 -5.24
C HIS A 158 -10.77 19.07 -6.49
N VAL A 159 -12.06 19.41 -6.54
CA VAL A 159 -12.99 18.95 -7.60
C VAL A 159 -12.85 19.68 -8.95
N PHE A 160 -11.94 20.63 -9.08
CA PHE A 160 -11.82 21.46 -10.28
C PHE A 160 -10.88 20.91 -11.37
N GLY A 161 -10.17 19.81 -11.11
CA GLY A 161 -9.27 19.16 -12.06
C GLY A 161 -9.86 17.85 -12.59
N GLU A 162 -9.19 17.25 -13.60
CA GLU A 162 -9.52 15.90 -14.06
C GLU A 162 -9.38 14.86 -12.94
N TYR A 163 -8.30 14.97 -12.19
CA TYR A 163 -8.01 14.13 -11.03
C TYR A 163 -8.20 14.93 -9.73
N ILE A 164 -8.75 14.29 -8.71
CA ILE A 164 -8.89 14.90 -7.37
C ILE A 164 -7.52 15.35 -6.84
N PHE A 165 -6.51 14.49 -6.93
CA PHE A 165 -5.15 14.81 -6.51
C PHE A 165 -4.21 14.81 -7.73
N ASN A 166 -4.00 15.97 -8.33
CA ASN A 166 -3.15 16.10 -9.52
C ASN A 166 -1.66 15.96 -9.17
N CYS A 167 -1.21 14.73 -9.03
CA CYS A 167 0.19 14.41 -8.70
C CYS A 167 0.62 13.06 -9.29
N ASN A 168 1.89 12.97 -9.68
CA ASN A 168 2.48 11.69 -10.04
C ASN A 168 3.14 10.98 -8.84
N SER A 169 3.29 9.65 -8.97
CA SER A 169 3.82 8.79 -7.92
C SER A 169 5.23 9.16 -7.43
N SER A 170 6.10 9.65 -8.33
CA SER A 170 7.48 10.01 -7.98
C SER A 170 7.52 11.29 -7.16
N ARG A 171 6.72 12.29 -7.55
CA ARG A 171 6.58 13.57 -6.86
C ARG A 171 5.98 13.36 -5.47
N LEU A 172 4.88 12.61 -5.35
CA LEU A 172 4.28 12.27 -4.06
C LEU A 172 5.29 11.62 -3.11
N ARG A 173 6.04 10.61 -3.59
CA ARG A 173 7.05 9.93 -2.76
C ARG A 173 8.20 10.86 -2.34
N LYS A 174 8.61 11.79 -3.20
CA LYS A 174 9.64 12.79 -2.88
C LYS A 174 9.16 13.69 -1.73
N TRP A 175 8.01 14.33 -1.88
CA TRP A 175 7.46 15.26 -0.89
C TRP A 175 7.06 14.58 0.42
N PHE A 176 6.49 13.38 0.35
CA PHE A 176 6.20 12.58 1.54
C PHE A 176 7.47 12.26 2.35
N ARG A 177 8.58 11.96 1.67
CA ARG A 177 9.87 11.73 2.33
C ARG A 177 10.40 13.00 3.01
N HIS A 178 10.23 14.17 2.38
CA HIS A 178 10.57 15.44 3.02
C HIS A 178 9.72 15.68 4.27
N ALA A 179 8.40 15.53 4.18
CA ALA A 179 7.52 15.66 5.33
C ALA A 179 7.90 14.73 6.49
N CYS A 180 8.21 13.45 6.19
CA CYS A 180 8.69 12.50 7.21
C CYS A 180 10.01 12.94 7.86
N LYS A 181 10.96 13.47 7.06
CA LYS A 181 12.24 13.97 7.58
C LYS A 181 12.00 15.15 8.53
N ASP A 182 11.20 16.13 8.12
CA ASP A 182 10.89 17.33 8.93
C ASP A 182 10.10 16.98 10.19
N ALA A 183 9.21 15.98 10.10
CA ALA A 183 8.48 15.42 11.23
C ALA A 183 9.34 14.52 12.14
N LYS A 184 10.62 14.27 11.82
CA LYS A 184 11.52 13.33 12.52
C LYS A 184 10.94 11.91 12.61
N ILE A 185 10.33 11.44 11.50
CA ILE A 185 9.77 10.10 11.37
C ILE A 185 10.71 9.25 10.50
N SER A 186 11.28 8.20 11.10
CA SER A 186 12.17 7.26 10.41
C SER A 186 11.42 6.00 9.96
N ASN A 187 11.97 5.33 8.94
CA ASN A 187 11.49 4.03 8.44
C ASN A 187 9.98 3.99 8.15
N PHE A 188 9.43 5.06 7.57
CA PHE A 188 8.01 5.17 7.22
C PHE A 188 7.85 5.54 5.74
N ARG A 189 6.95 4.86 5.04
CA ARG A 189 6.66 5.05 3.62
C ARG A 189 5.21 5.43 3.43
N PHE A 190 4.87 6.07 2.31
CA PHE A 190 3.50 6.42 1.99
C PHE A 190 2.53 5.22 2.07
N HIS A 191 2.96 4.04 1.61
CA HIS A 191 2.14 2.83 1.69
C HIS A 191 1.87 2.36 3.13
N ASP A 192 2.70 2.75 4.09
CA ASP A 192 2.50 2.38 5.49
C ASP A 192 1.30 3.13 6.13
N LEU A 193 0.80 4.23 5.50
CA LEU A 193 -0.47 4.87 5.89
C LEU A 193 -1.66 3.92 5.80
N ARG A 194 -1.65 3.03 4.81
CA ARG A 194 -2.66 1.97 4.71
C ARG A 194 -2.55 0.95 5.85
N ALA A 195 -1.33 0.66 6.33
CA ALA A 195 -1.15 -0.16 7.52
C ALA A 195 -1.71 0.54 8.77
N CYS A 196 -1.54 1.87 8.87
CA CYS A 196 -2.16 2.67 9.94
C CYS A 196 -3.68 2.55 9.90
N PHE A 197 -4.31 2.76 8.73
CA PHE A 197 -5.76 2.57 8.56
C PHE A 197 -6.22 1.19 9.02
N CYS A 198 -5.61 0.13 8.50
CA CYS A 198 -6.02 -1.24 8.85
C CYS A 198 -5.87 -1.52 10.35
N THR A 199 -4.77 -1.08 10.96
CA THR A 199 -4.54 -1.26 12.39
C THR A 199 -5.56 -0.48 13.21
N ASN A 200 -5.79 0.79 12.88
CA ASN A 200 -6.72 1.63 13.62
C ASN A 200 -8.17 1.12 13.50
N ALA A 201 -8.59 0.68 12.30
CA ALA A 201 -9.91 0.10 12.10
C ALA A 201 -10.12 -1.15 12.97
N LEU A 202 -9.13 -2.06 12.99
CA LEU A 202 -9.19 -3.27 13.84
C LEU A 202 -9.20 -2.93 15.34
N LEU A 203 -8.41 -1.94 15.79
CA LEU A 203 -8.41 -1.46 17.17
C LEU A 203 -9.74 -0.82 17.56
N ASN A 204 -10.43 -0.17 16.60
CA ASN A 204 -11.78 0.38 16.79
C ASN A 204 -12.90 -0.67 16.62
N GLY A 205 -12.57 -1.95 16.61
CA GLY A 205 -13.55 -3.04 16.65
C GLY A 205 -14.06 -3.51 15.29
N TRP A 206 -13.53 -2.99 14.17
CA TRP A 206 -13.90 -3.50 12.84
C TRP A 206 -13.47 -4.96 12.70
N SER A 207 -14.31 -5.75 12.06
CA SER A 207 -13.96 -7.13 11.67
C SER A 207 -12.92 -7.14 10.54
N ILE A 208 -12.21 -8.25 10.40
CA ILE A 208 -11.27 -8.46 9.28
C ILE A 208 -11.99 -8.34 7.93
N ALA A 209 -13.25 -8.78 7.86
CA ALA A 209 -14.06 -8.69 6.64
C ALA A 209 -14.33 -7.22 6.25
N GLU A 210 -14.72 -6.37 7.21
CA GLU A 210 -14.97 -4.95 6.98
C GLU A 210 -13.68 -4.22 6.57
N VAL A 211 -12.58 -4.46 7.28
CA VAL A 211 -11.28 -3.89 6.90
C VAL A 211 -10.84 -4.36 5.52
N SER A 212 -11.07 -5.62 5.18
CA SER A 212 -10.77 -6.18 3.86
C SER A 212 -11.60 -5.53 2.76
N ALA A 213 -12.91 -5.36 2.99
CA ALA A 213 -13.82 -4.72 2.04
C ALA A 213 -13.38 -3.28 1.72
N VAL A 214 -13.10 -2.47 2.73
CA VAL A 214 -12.67 -1.07 2.54
C VAL A 214 -11.26 -1.00 1.97
N SER A 215 -10.29 -1.73 2.51
CA SER A 215 -8.91 -1.67 2.06
C SER A 215 -8.68 -2.42 0.74
N GLY A 216 -9.50 -3.41 0.38
CA GLY A 216 -9.36 -4.23 -0.84
C GLY A 216 -8.22 -5.25 -0.74
N HIS A 217 -8.06 -5.89 0.42
CA HIS A 217 -7.22 -7.08 0.56
C HIS A 217 -8.02 -8.31 0.16
N LYS A 218 -7.57 -9.04 -0.88
CA LYS A 218 -8.21 -10.31 -1.29
C LYS A 218 -7.89 -11.45 -0.33
N ASP A 219 -6.67 -11.45 0.19
CA ASP A 219 -6.19 -12.45 1.12
C ASP A 219 -6.16 -11.88 2.54
N TRP A 220 -7.03 -12.40 3.39
CA TRP A 220 -7.14 -12.01 4.78
C TRP A 220 -5.90 -12.33 5.60
N SER A 221 -5.06 -13.28 5.14
CA SER A 221 -3.78 -13.58 5.79
C SER A 221 -2.87 -12.36 5.84
N GLN A 222 -3.00 -11.45 4.85
CA GLN A 222 -2.26 -10.20 4.82
C GLN A 222 -2.67 -9.23 5.96
N LEU A 223 -3.88 -9.36 6.49
CA LEU A 223 -4.38 -8.56 7.61
C LEU A 223 -3.99 -9.12 8.98
N LYS A 224 -3.60 -10.40 9.07
CA LYS A 224 -3.14 -11.00 10.34
C LYS A 224 -2.02 -10.22 11.01
N ARG A 225 -1.14 -9.58 10.23
CA ARG A 225 -0.06 -8.74 10.77
C ARG A 225 -0.53 -7.52 11.55
N TYR A 226 -1.76 -7.08 11.34
CA TYR A 226 -2.38 -5.93 12.01
C TYR A 226 -3.25 -6.36 13.20
N THR A 227 -3.61 -7.64 13.30
CA THR A 227 -4.40 -8.21 14.41
C THR A 227 -3.47 -8.56 15.57
N ARG A 228 -2.90 -7.57 16.24
CA ARG A 228 -2.13 -7.81 17.49
C ARG A 228 -3.09 -7.86 18.68
N ILE A 229 -4.02 -8.81 18.67
CA ILE A 229 -4.98 -9.02 19.75
C ILE A 229 -4.22 -9.60 20.94
N LYS A 230 -4.18 -8.87 22.04
CA LYS A 230 -3.66 -9.37 23.32
C LYS A 230 -4.78 -10.04 24.09
N PRO A 231 -4.51 -11.06 24.94
CA PRO A 231 -5.55 -11.69 25.75
C PRO A 231 -6.39 -10.69 26.58
N LYS A 232 -5.78 -9.62 27.07
CA LYS A 232 -6.49 -8.55 27.79
C LYS A 232 -7.55 -7.83 26.95
N ASP A 233 -7.33 -7.71 25.65
CA ASP A 233 -8.25 -7.00 24.74
C ASP A 233 -9.51 -7.86 24.43
N LEU A 234 -9.46 -9.16 24.76
CA LEU A 234 -10.56 -10.10 24.61
C LEU A 234 -11.39 -10.26 25.91
N LEU A 235 -10.90 -9.77 27.05
CA LEU A 235 -11.55 -10.01 28.34
C LEU A 235 -12.96 -9.43 28.40
N GLU A 236 -13.13 -8.19 27.94
CA GLU A 236 -14.46 -7.55 27.85
C GLU A 236 -15.38 -8.27 26.87
N LYS A 237 -14.83 -8.69 25.73
CA LYS A 237 -15.61 -9.41 24.71
C LYS A 237 -16.08 -10.78 25.23
N ILE A 238 -15.23 -11.51 25.96
CA ILE A 238 -15.60 -12.78 26.58
C ILE A 238 -16.69 -12.58 27.64
N ASN A 239 -16.56 -11.56 28.48
CA ASN A 239 -17.57 -11.24 29.48
C ASN A 239 -18.93 -10.90 28.86
N ASN A 240 -18.93 -10.16 27.74
CA ASN A 240 -20.14 -9.85 27.00
C ASN A 240 -20.80 -11.10 26.38
N VAL A 241 -20.02 -12.07 25.90
CA VAL A 241 -20.55 -13.35 25.40
C VAL A 241 -21.18 -14.18 26.51
N VAL A 242 -20.59 -14.18 27.69
CA VAL A 242 -21.10 -14.92 28.85
C VAL A 242 -22.37 -14.29 29.42
N ASN A 243 -22.52 -12.97 29.33
CA ASN A 243 -23.67 -12.21 29.84
C ASN A 243 -24.85 -12.11 28.85
N LEU A 244 -24.75 -12.73 27.65
CA LEU A 244 -25.86 -12.89 26.70
C LEU A 244 -26.77 -14.04 27.17
N LYS A 245 -27.47 -13.86 28.29
CA LYS A 245 -28.59 -14.70 28.74
C LYS A 245 -29.85 -13.88 28.85
#